data_281db151fde3f7871dd10028fa795c2f
#
_entry.id   281db151fde3f7871dd10028fa795c2f
#
_cell.length_a   1.000
_cell.length_b   1.000
_cell.length_c   1.000
_cell.angle_alpha   90.00
_cell.angle_beta   90.00
_cell.angle_gamma   90.00
#
_symmetry.space_group_name_H-M   'P 1'
#
loop_
_entity.id
_entity.type
_entity.pdbx_description
1 polymer ?
#
loop_
_entity_poly.entity_id
_entity_poly.type
_entity_poly.pdbx_seq_one_letter_code
_entity_poly.pdbx_strand_id
1 'polypeptide(L)'
;MEIEESTKENAVEVIRESVRELVHTERKENRTRTSNKNRVALGNIATKTPFTTEFVVGKAKALKKKALSIEEYEKLQNALIQSEHNVNSFLKVDNILFSLVRDLSSTNSALQLCAASCCCNIALGNAKACISLTKSIGPYLVLELDTLNYPLLEICIWTMGNLISGNNKAFEILHAQGCLKYIVSLIHNCDDTILPSVAYTAMHYVHTGFKCIEENEMTELANAAARRNLSFENPYFIWLLALLSSQKCCNTCLYNVVPLIVDYLYQNTTNNFICITACVRILANVLVQERSGQLVKYLLENQKYALSDLETLINKLLSCQYIHIRKETLWLIGNLCNHESPDVKIAVQGIIPRLSFLKQAILSTTQQYQYPSHDESNLNIP
;
A
#
# COMPACT_ATOMS: atom_id res chain seq x y z
N MET A 1 -3.14 50.67 -19.62
CA MET A 1 -3.98 49.96 -18.63
C MET A 1 -4.09 48.50 -18.96
N GLU A 2 -4.37 48.07 -20.17
CA GLU A 2 -4.49 46.63 -20.57
C GLU A 2 -3.19 45.82 -20.48
N ILE A 3 -2.02 46.44 -20.63
CA ILE A 3 -0.71 45.75 -20.55
C ILE A 3 -0.30 45.43 -19.12
N GLU A 4 -0.72 46.24 -18.13
CA GLU A 4 -0.41 46.00 -16.70
C GLU A 4 -1.33 44.94 -16.07
N GLU A 5 -2.56 44.75 -16.55
CA GLU A 5 -3.46 43.68 -16.09
C GLU A 5 -2.98 42.31 -16.60
N SER A 6 -2.57 42.21 -17.87
CA SER A 6 -2.05 40.96 -18.46
C SER A 6 -0.78 40.46 -17.77
N THR A 7 0.12 41.37 -17.34
CA THR A 7 1.33 40.95 -16.58
C THR A 7 1.05 40.54 -15.14
N LYS A 8 0.02 41.09 -14.51
CA LYS A 8 -0.40 40.71 -13.15
C LYS A 8 -1.11 39.35 -13.12
N GLU A 9 -1.98 39.06 -14.11
CA GLU A 9 -2.61 37.75 -14.25
C GLU A 9 -1.58 36.64 -14.47
N ASN A 10 -0.56 36.90 -15.31
CA ASN A 10 0.50 35.94 -15.57
C ASN A 10 1.38 35.66 -14.32
N ALA A 11 1.65 36.68 -13.50
CA ALA A 11 2.39 36.52 -12.24
C ALA A 11 1.60 35.72 -11.18
N VAL A 12 0.29 35.93 -11.10
CA VAL A 12 -0.58 35.18 -10.19
C VAL A 12 -0.68 33.71 -10.61
N GLU A 13 -0.74 33.44 -11.89
CA GLU A 13 -0.82 32.07 -12.42
C GLU A 13 0.50 31.30 -12.19
N VAL A 14 1.64 31.94 -12.40
CA VAL A 14 2.97 31.38 -12.10
C VAL A 14 3.12 31.07 -10.60
N ILE A 15 2.66 31.96 -9.72
CA ILE A 15 2.67 31.72 -8.27
C ILE A 15 1.75 30.55 -7.89
N ARG A 16 0.55 30.48 -8.49
CA ARG A 16 -0.39 29.36 -8.27
C ARG A 16 0.19 28.03 -8.72
N GLU A 17 0.85 27.97 -9.87
CA GLU A 17 1.51 26.76 -10.37
C GLU A 17 2.67 26.35 -9.46
N SER A 18 3.51 27.29 -9.04
CA SER A 18 4.62 27.02 -8.12
C SER A 18 4.13 26.51 -6.76
N VAL A 19 3.03 27.07 -6.22
CA VAL A 19 2.42 26.59 -4.98
C VAL A 19 1.81 25.20 -5.15
N ARG A 20 1.18 24.91 -6.29
CA ARG A 20 0.65 23.56 -6.61
C ARG A 20 1.76 22.53 -6.71
N GLU A 21 2.87 22.86 -7.36
CA GLU A 21 4.04 21.97 -7.46
C GLU A 21 4.70 21.71 -6.11
N LEU A 22 4.85 22.75 -5.26
CA LEU A 22 5.35 22.62 -3.90
C LEU A 22 4.46 21.69 -3.06
N VAL A 23 3.15 21.92 -3.05
CA VAL A 23 2.19 21.06 -2.32
C VAL A 23 2.18 19.63 -2.85
N HIS A 24 2.30 19.45 -4.18
CA HIS A 24 2.39 18.13 -4.78
C HIS A 24 3.69 17.40 -4.38
N THR A 25 4.81 18.12 -4.33
CA THR A 25 6.12 17.60 -3.95
C THR A 25 6.14 17.20 -2.47
N GLU A 26 5.67 18.07 -1.57
CA GLU A 26 5.54 17.75 -0.13
C GLU A 26 4.63 16.54 0.12
N ARG A 27 3.49 16.45 -0.56
CA ARG A 27 2.61 15.28 -0.46
C ARG A 27 3.30 14.00 -0.95
N LYS A 28 4.07 14.07 -2.03
CA LYS A 28 4.84 12.95 -2.54
C LYS A 28 5.92 12.52 -1.56
N GLU A 29 6.66 13.46 -0.98
CA GLU A 29 7.69 13.20 0.02
C GLU A 29 7.12 12.60 1.30
N ASN A 30 5.99 13.14 1.80
CA ASN A 30 5.31 12.60 2.98
C ASN A 30 4.79 11.18 2.74
N ARG A 31 4.22 10.88 1.56
CA ARG A 31 3.82 9.52 1.17
C ARG A 31 5.03 8.59 1.11
N THR A 32 6.12 9.01 0.49
CA THR A 32 7.36 8.23 0.42
C THR A 32 7.93 7.97 1.82
N ARG A 33 7.90 8.98 2.70
CA ARG A 33 8.37 8.85 4.09
C ARG A 33 7.52 7.85 4.88
N THR A 34 6.19 7.91 4.74
CA THR A 34 5.25 6.97 5.38
C THR A 34 5.44 5.56 4.83
N SER A 35 5.51 5.40 3.51
CA SER A 35 5.77 4.11 2.86
C SER A 35 7.10 3.50 3.32
N ASN A 36 8.15 4.31 3.45
CA ASN A 36 9.45 3.83 3.93
C ASN A 36 9.44 3.37 5.39
N LYS A 37 8.59 3.95 6.24
CA LYS A 37 8.45 3.51 7.64
C LYS A 37 7.80 2.13 7.77
N ASN A 38 7.03 1.72 6.79
CA ASN A 38 6.26 0.48 6.79
C ASN A 38 6.99 -0.68 6.08
N ARG A 39 8.25 -0.47 5.65
CA ARG A 39 9.05 -1.54 5.04
C ARG A 39 9.44 -2.59 6.08
N VAL A 40 9.41 -3.84 5.65
CA VAL A 40 9.73 -4.99 6.51
C VAL A 40 11.23 -5.08 6.77
N ALA A 41 11.63 -5.03 8.04
CA ALA A 41 13.01 -5.22 8.49
C ALA A 41 13.15 -6.58 9.17
N LEU A 42 14.17 -7.34 8.80
CA LEU A 42 14.43 -8.67 9.35
C LEU A 42 15.65 -8.64 10.27
N GLY A 43 15.49 -9.12 11.49
CA GLY A 43 16.57 -9.22 12.46
C GLY A 43 16.29 -8.45 13.76
N ASN A 44 17.30 -8.38 14.62
CA ASN A 44 17.21 -7.73 15.92
C ASN A 44 17.87 -6.34 15.88
N ILE A 45 17.06 -5.28 15.91
CA ILE A 45 17.53 -3.88 15.95
C ILE A 45 18.10 -3.54 17.33
N ALA A 46 17.72 -4.26 18.38
CA ALA A 46 18.08 -3.98 19.78
C ALA A 46 19.47 -4.49 20.20
N THR A 47 20.41 -4.62 19.29
CA THR A 47 21.79 -4.92 19.65
C THR A 47 22.39 -3.75 20.43
N LYS A 48 22.93 -4.03 21.63
CA LYS A 48 23.48 -3.01 22.55
C LYS A 48 24.64 -2.19 21.97
N THR A 49 25.32 -2.71 20.96
CA THR A 49 26.44 -2.07 20.27
C THR A 49 26.13 -1.89 18.79
N PRO A 50 26.22 -0.66 18.24
CA PRO A 50 26.05 -0.44 16.81
C PRO A 50 27.21 -1.10 16.03
N PHE A 51 26.85 -1.74 14.91
CA PHE A 51 27.84 -2.25 13.97
C PHE A 51 28.47 -1.11 13.17
N THR A 52 29.79 -1.11 13.04
CA THR A 52 30.49 -0.09 12.26
C THR A 52 30.49 -0.40 10.77
N THR A 53 30.74 0.61 9.95
CA THR A 53 30.91 0.43 8.50
C THR A 53 32.09 -0.47 8.15
N GLU A 54 33.18 -0.43 8.95
CA GLU A 54 34.35 -1.29 8.81
C GLU A 54 34.01 -2.77 9.02
N PHE A 55 33.16 -3.06 10.02
CA PHE A 55 32.61 -4.40 10.23
C PHE A 55 31.86 -4.89 9.00
N VAL A 56 30.93 -4.04 8.46
CA VAL A 56 30.12 -4.39 7.28
C VAL A 56 31.01 -4.64 6.06
N VAL A 57 31.96 -3.75 5.78
CA VAL A 57 32.93 -3.92 4.68
C VAL A 57 33.76 -5.16 4.86
N GLY A 58 34.23 -5.46 6.10
CA GLY A 58 34.95 -6.67 6.42
C GLY A 58 34.17 -7.94 6.12
N LYS A 59 32.87 -7.98 6.54
CA LYS A 59 31.96 -9.10 6.25
C LYS A 59 31.66 -9.22 4.75
N ALA A 60 31.45 -8.12 4.04
CA ALA A 60 31.25 -8.12 2.60
C ALA A 60 32.47 -8.68 1.85
N LYS A 61 33.69 -8.29 2.23
CA LYS A 61 34.94 -8.85 1.66
C LYS A 61 35.11 -10.34 1.98
N ALA A 62 34.72 -10.81 3.16
CA ALA A 62 34.72 -12.22 3.52
C ALA A 62 33.67 -12.99 2.68
N LEU A 63 32.46 -12.47 2.53
CA LEU A 63 31.40 -13.05 1.73
C LEU A 63 31.78 -13.20 0.25
N LYS A 64 32.58 -12.25 -0.30
CA LYS A 64 33.10 -12.36 -1.67
C LYS A 64 34.04 -13.57 -1.85
N LYS A 65 34.81 -13.94 -0.82
CA LYS A 65 35.75 -15.04 -0.90
C LYS A 65 35.07 -16.40 -0.75
N LYS A 66 34.11 -16.48 0.18
CA LYS A 66 33.34 -17.71 0.49
C LYS A 66 32.02 -17.35 1.19
N ALA A 67 31.09 -18.31 1.26
CA ALA A 67 29.91 -18.15 2.08
C ALA A 67 30.28 -17.88 3.55
N LEU A 68 29.52 -17.02 4.20
CA LEU A 68 29.62 -16.78 5.65
C LEU A 68 28.97 -17.94 6.42
N SER A 69 29.35 -18.13 7.68
CA SER A 69 28.57 -18.97 8.59
C SER A 69 27.21 -18.34 8.88
N ILE A 70 26.25 -19.13 9.35
CA ILE A 70 24.91 -18.62 9.70
C ILE A 70 25.01 -17.49 10.72
N GLU A 71 25.81 -17.67 11.78
CA GLU A 71 26.04 -16.64 12.81
C GLU A 71 26.64 -15.34 12.23
N GLU A 72 27.54 -15.45 11.26
CA GLU A 72 28.12 -14.28 10.59
C GLU A 72 27.11 -13.58 9.70
N TYR A 73 26.23 -14.34 9.05
CA TYR A 73 25.11 -13.78 8.28
C TYR A 73 24.12 -13.05 9.18
N GLU A 74 23.74 -13.62 10.34
CA GLU A 74 22.87 -12.97 11.31
C GLU A 74 23.43 -11.61 11.78
N LYS A 75 24.73 -11.56 12.06
CA LYS A 75 25.43 -10.31 12.41
C LYS A 75 25.42 -9.31 11.26
N LEU A 76 25.62 -9.76 10.02
CA LEU A 76 25.55 -8.90 8.84
C LEU A 76 24.11 -8.39 8.60
N GLN A 77 23.11 -9.26 8.71
CA GLN A 77 21.69 -8.93 8.61
C GLN A 77 21.31 -7.83 9.62
N ASN A 78 21.72 -7.99 10.89
CA ASN A 78 21.47 -7.01 11.94
C ASN A 78 22.21 -5.69 11.67
N ALA A 79 23.43 -5.74 11.13
CA ALA A 79 24.17 -4.54 10.77
C ALA A 79 23.49 -3.74 9.66
N LEU A 80 22.92 -4.42 8.65
CA LEU A 80 22.24 -3.79 7.50
C LEU A 80 20.98 -3.02 7.88
N ILE A 81 20.23 -3.45 8.90
CA ILE A 81 19.01 -2.75 9.35
C ILE A 81 19.30 -1.53 10.25
N GLN A 82 20.50 -1.42 10.82
CA GLN A 82 20.82 -0.35 11.77
C GLN A 82 20.97 1.02 11.11
N SER A 83 21.48 1.08 9.87
CA SER A 83 21.63 2.35 9.16
C SER A 83 21.71 2.18 7.64
N GLU A 84 21.20 3.15 6.92
CA GLU A 84 21.39 3.27 5.47
C GLU A 84 22.89 3.36 5.10
N HIS A 85 23.72 3.90 6.00
CA HIS A 85 25.16 3.99 5.82
C HIS A 85 25.82 2.61 5.72
N ASN A 86 25.34 1.64 6.51
CA ASN A 86 25.79 0.26 6.45
C ASN A 86 25.40 -0.41 5.13
N VAL A 87 24.17 -0.20 4.65
CA VAL A 87 23.75 -0.67 3.32
C VAL A 87 24.63 -0.10 2.22
N ASN A 88 24.86 1.20 2.23
CA ASN A 88 25.69 1.87 1.23
C ASN A 88 27.15 1.37 1.30
N SER A 89 27.70 1.12 2.49
CA SER A 89 29.06 0.61 2.66
C SER A 89 29.20 -0.84 2.20
N PHE A 90 28.18 -1.68 2.41
CA PHE A 90 28.10 -3.02 1.84
C PHE A 90 28.14 -2.99 0.30
N LEU A 91 27.31 -2.15 -0.31
CA LEU A 91 27.18 -2.05 -1.77
C LEU A 91 28.40 -1.40 -2.46
N LYS A 92 29.26 -0.67 -1.72
CA LYS A 92 30.54 -0.14 -2.24
C LYS A 92 31.58 -1.22 -2.50
N VAL A 93 31.40 -2.43 -1.94
CA VAL A 93 32.31 -3.55 -2.24
C VAL A 93 31.99 -4.10 -3.62
N ASP A 94 32.91 -3.97 -4.55
CA ASP A 94 32.71 -4.35 -5.94
C ASP A 94 32.16 -5.77 -6.10
N ASN A 95 31.12 -5.91 -6.92
CA ASN A 95 30.50 -7.19 -7.26
C ASN A 95 29.94 -7.99 -6.07
N ILE A 96 29.67 -7.34 -4.93
CA ILE A 96 29.18 -8.03 -3.72
C ILE A 96 27.84 -8.72 -3.92
N LEU A 97 26.96 -8.17 -4.75
CA LEU A 97 25.62 -8.72 -5.02
C LEU A 97 25.69 -10.11 -5.66
N PHE A 98 26.73 -10.41 -6.49
CA PHE A 98 26.92 -11.76 -7.01
C PHE A 98 27.21 -12.80 -5.94
N SER A 99 27.76 -12.38 -4.80
CA SER A 99 27.97 -13.29 -3.67
C SER A 99 26.65 -13.64 -2.97
N LEU A 100 25.72 -12.70 -2.89
CA LEU A 100 24.36 -12.97 -2.42
C LEU A 100 23.58 -13.85 -3.41
N VAL A 101 23.72 -13.63 -4.73
CA VAL A 101 23.15 -14.49 -5.77
C VAL A 101 23.66 -15.92 -5.63
N ARG A 102 24.97 -16.11 -5.46
CA ARG A 102 25.57 -17.44 -5.24
C ARG A 102 24.91 -18.17 -4.07
N ASP A 103 24.75 -17.47 -2.94
CA ASP A 103 24.24 -18.10 -1.71
C ASP A 103 22.71 -18.25 -1.74
N LEU A 104 21.99 -17.35 -2.41
CA LEU A 104 20.55 -17.47 -2.68
C LEU A 104 20.24 -18.66 -3.60
N SER A 105 21.12 -18.96 -4.56
CA SER A 105 21.00 -20.12 -5.48
C SER A 105 21.65 -21.39 -4.93
N SER A 106 22.07 -21.41 -3.66
CA SER A 106 22.68 -22.57 -3.03
C SER A 106 21.65 -23.69 -2.80
N THR A 107 22.11 -24.94 -2.76
CA THR A 107 21.31 -26.07 -2.29
C THR A 107 21.13 -26.12 -0.78
N ASN A 108 21.84 -25.29 -0.04
CA ASN A 108 21.70 -25.17 1.42
C ASN A 108 20.60 -24.14 1.76
N SER A 109 19.46 -24.62 2.21
CA SER A 109 18.29 -23.78 2.53
C SER A 109 18.57 -22.73 3.63
N ALA A 110 19.45 -23.02 4.59
CA ALA A 110 19.83 -22.05 5.61
C ALA A 110 20.66 -20.89 5.03
N LEU A 111 21.54 -21.16 4.07
CA LEU A 111 22.26 -20.09 3.35
C LEU A 111 21.34 -19.29 2.46
N GLN A 112 20.39 -19.94 1.78
CA GLN A 112 19.37 -19.24 0.99
C GLN A 112 18.59 -18.24 1.85
N LEU A 113 18.08 -18.68 3.01
CA LEU A 113 17.34 -17.83 3.95
C LEU A 113 18.19 -16.64 4.44
N CYS A 114 19.45 -16.88 4.78
CA CYS A 114 20.37 -15.82 5.22
C CYS A 114 20.61 -14.79 4.12
N ALA A 115 20.87 -15.26 2.88
CA ALA A 115 21.08 -14.39 1.75
C ALA A 115 19.82 -13.57 1.41
N ALA A 116 18.64 -14.21 1.39
CA ALA A 116 17.35 -13.56 1.19
C ALA A 116 17.08 -12.50 2.27
N SER A 117 17.35 -12.80 3.54
CA SER A 117 17.17 -11.86 4.65
C SER A 117 18.08 -10.63 4.52
N CYS A 118 19.33 -10.82 4.09
CA CYS A 118 20.22 -9.69 3.78
C CYS A 118 19.68 -8.87 2.61
N CYS A 119 19.13 -9.50 1.56
CA CYS A 119 18.50 -8.80 0.44
C CYS A 119 17.30 -7.96 0.90
N CYS A 120 16.46 -8.52 1.78
CA CYS A 120 15.32 -7.79 2.36
C CYS A 120 15.78 -6.53 3.10
N ASN A 121 16.85 -6.61 3.88
CA ASN A 121 17.37 -5.47 4.61
C ASN A 121 18.09 -4.45 3.71
N ILE A 122 18.77 -4.90 2.65
CA ILE A 122 19.35 -4.00 1.63
C ILE A 122 18.25 -3.24 0.89
N ALA A 123 17.09 -3.87 0.68
CA ALA A 123 15.94 -3.22 0.06
C ALA A 123 15.34 -2.08 0.92
N LEU A 124 15.75 -1.93 2.19
CA LEU A 124 15.42 -0.77 3.03
C LEU A 124 16.26 0.47 2.71
N GLY A 125 17.33 0.31 1.95
CA GLY A 125 18.22 1.39 1.56
C GLY A 125 17.57 2.40 0.61
N ASN A 126 18.38 3.36 0.15
CA ASN A 126 17.92 4.39 -0.78
C ASN A 126 17.59 3.86 -2.19
N ALA A 127 17.07 4.72 -3.05
CA ALA A 127 16.68 4.37 -4.42
C ALA A 127 17.81 3.69 -5.22
N LYS A 128 19.07 4.15 -5.05
CA LYS A 128 20.23 3.56 -5.74
C LYS A 128 20.50 2.14 -5.27
N ALA A 129 20.41 1.87 -3.97
CA ALA A 129 20.53 0.54 -3.40
C ALA A 129 19.42 -0.39 -3.93
N CYS A 130 18.16 0.05 -3.89
CA CYS A 130 17.03 -0.71 -4.41
C CYS A 130 17.19 -1.05 -5.90
N ILE A 131 17.56 -0.08 -6.74
CA ILE A 131 17.75 -0.31 -8.18
C ILE A 131 18.89 -1.30 -8.44
N SER A 132 20.02 -1.16 -7.74
CA SER A 132 21.16 -2.07 -7.88
C SER A 132 20.80 -3.49 -7.48
N LEU A 133 20.11 -3.64 -6.34
CA LEU A 133 19.62 -4.93 -5.86
C LEU A 133 18.64 -5.56 -6.84
N THR A 134 17.64 -4.80 -7.31
CA THR A 134 16.64 -5.30 -8.25
C THR A 134 17.25 -5.78 -9.56
N LYS A 135 18.24 -5.06 -10.10
CA LYS A 135 18.91 -5.46 -11.35
C LYS A 135 19.70 -6.77 -11.20
N SER A 136 20.33 -6.99 -10.04
CA SER A 136 21.21 -8.14 -9.83
C SER A 136 20.48 -9.36 -9.30
N ILE A 137 19.51 -9.18 -8.42
CA ILE A 137 18.87 -10.24 -7.65
C ILE A 137 17.39 -10.42 -8.05
N GLY A 138 16.74 -9.42 -8.65
CA GLY A 138 15.34 -9.47 -9.04
C GLY A 138 14.92 -10.76 -9.76
N PRO A 139 15.64 -11.25 -10.80
CA PRO A 139 15.27 -12.50 -11.46
C PRO A 139 15.24 -13.71 -10.51
N TYR A 140 16.15 -13.76 -9.55
CA TYR A 140 16.21 -14.85 -8.57
C TYR A 140 15.06 -14.75 -7.56
N LEU A 141 14.73 -13.53 -7.10
CA LEU A 141 13.57 -13.32 -6.22
C LEU A 141 12.26 -13.75 -6.90
N VAL A 142 12.10 -13.43 -8.19
CA VAL A 142 10.90 -13.81 -8.97
C VAL A 142 10.80 -15.33 -9.13
N LEU A 143 11.91 -16.02 -9.35
CA LEU A 143 11.92 -17.49 -9.44
C LEU A 143 11.53 -18.16 -8.12
N GLU A 144 11.95 -17.61 -6.98
CA GLU A 144 11.62 -18.14 -5.65
C GLU A 144 10.14 -17.92 -5.25
N LEU A 145 9.36 -17.17 -6.03
CA LEU A 145 7.91 -17.04 -5.78
C LEU A 145 7.11 -18.31 -6.08
N ASP A 146 7.71 -19.28 -6.77
CA ASP A 146 7.13 -20.59 -7.05
C ASP A 146 7.71 -21.72 -6.16
N THR A 147 8.48 -21.35 -5.13
CA THR A 147 9.09 -22.32 -4.21
C THR A 147 8.08 -22.89 -3.21
N LEU A 148 8.28 -24.14 -2.81
CA LEU A 148 7.56 -24.76 -1.70
C LEU A 148 8.20 -24.47 -0.32
N ASN A 149 9.32 -23.76 -0.29
CA ASN A 149 9.97 -23.32 0.94
C ASN A 149 9.29 -22.04 1.45
N TYR A 150 8.20 -22.16 2.19
CA TYR A 150 7.43 -21.02 2.69
C TYR A 150 8.25 -19.93 3.41
N PRO A 151 9.21 -20.24 4.31
CA PRO A 151 10.07 -19.20 4.90
C PRO A 151 10.86 -18.41 3.86
N LEU A 152 11.42 -19.07 2.84
CA LEU A 152 12.15 -18.40 1.76
C LEU A 152 11.22 -17.58 0.89
N LEU A 153 10.08 -18.15 0.50
CA LEU A 153 9.02 -17.49 -0.25
C LEU A 153 8.61 -16.18 0.43
N GLU A 154 8.33 -16.22 1.73
CA GLU A 154 7.88 -15.04 2.48
C GLU A 154 8.93 -13.94 2.51
N ILE A 155 10.21 -14.28 2.74
CA ILE A 155 11.31 -13.30 2.71
C ILE A 155 11.47 -12.70 1.31
N CYS A 156 11.34 -13.49 0.24
CA CYS A 156 11.41 -13.00 -1.14
C CYS A 156 10.24 -12.06 -1.45
N ILE A 157 9.04 -12.37 -1.00
CA ILE A 157 7.85 -11.52 -1.12
C ILE A 157 8.08 -10.18 -0.40
N TRP A 158 8.52 -10.18 0.86
CA TRP A 158 8.84 -8.95 1.60
C TRP A 158 9.93 -8.12 0.91
N THR A 159 10.96 -8.80 0.39
CA THR A 159 12.04 -8.12 -0.35
C THR A 159 11.48 -7.39 -1.57
N MET A 160 10.61 -8.04 -2.33
CA MET A 160 9.97 -7.43 -3.50
C MET A 160 9.07 -6.24 -3.10
N GLY A 161 8.26 -6.40 -2.05
CA GLY A 161 7.43 -5.31 -1.52
C GLY A 161 8.28 -4.10 -1.09
N ASN A 162 9.39 -4.34 -0.39
CA ASN A 162 10.34 -3.29 0.01
C ASN A 162 10.98 -2.59 -1.20
N LEU A 163 11.36 -3.34 -2.24
CA LEU A 163 11.95 -2.80 -3.47
C LEU A 163 10.97 -1.93 -4.25
N ILE A 164 9.72 -2.37 -4.34
CA ILE A 164 8.65 -1.68 -5.09
C ILE A 164 8.20 -0.43 -4.35
N SER A 165 8.12 -0.50 -3.02
CA SER A 165 7.62 0.57 -2.17
C SER A 165 8.40 1.87 -2.37
N GLY A 166 7.81 2.86 -3.05
CA GLY A 166 8.43 4.16 -3.28
C GLY A 166 9.53 4.21 -4.35
N ASN A 167 9.72 3.13 -5.13
CA ASN A 167 10.72 3.08 -6.18
C ASN A 167 10.14 2.59 -7.52
N ASN A 168 9.74 3.52 -8.37
CA ASN A 168 9.15 3.22 -9.67
C ASN A 168 10.09 2.41 -10.57
N LYS A 169 11.42 2.67 -10.52
CA LYS A 169 12.37 1.95 -11.36
C LYS A 169 12.55 0.50 -10.95
N ALA A 170 12.52 0.22 -9.65
CA ALA A 170 12.52 -1.16 -9.15
C ALA A 170 11.23 -1.88 -9.56
N PHE A 171 10.07 -1.21 -9.45
CA PHE A 171 8.80 -1.72 -9.94
C PHE A 171 8.88 -2.08 -11.44
N GLU A 172 9.31 -1.15 -12.31
CA GLU A 172 9.42 -1.37 -13.75
C GLU A 172 10.26 -2.61 -14.10
N ILE A 173 11.39 -2.81 -13.40
CA ILE A 173 12.26 -3.96 -13.62
C ILE A 173 11.56 -5.26 -13.21
N LEU A 174 10.94 -5.31 -12.03
CA LEU A 174 10.24 -6.49 -11.54
C LEU A 174 8.99 -6.80 -12.37
N HIS A 175 8.26 -5.77 -12.81
CA HIS A 175 7.12 -5.91 -13.70
C HIS A 175 7.54 -6.53 -15.05
N ALA A 176 8.62 -6.01 -15.67
CA ALA A 176 9.18 -6.57 -16.90
C ALA A 176 9.68 -8.02 -16.75
N GLN A 177 10.01 -8.46 -15.54
CA GLN A 177 10.37 -9.86 -15.23
C GLN A 177 9.14 -10.75 -15.00
N GLY A 178 7.92 -10.21 -15.13
CA GLY A 178 6.67 -10.96 -15.03
C GLY A 178 6.28 -11.36 -13.62
N CYS A 179 6.69 -10.59 -12.59
CA CYS A 179 6.39 -10.92 -11.21
C CYS A 179 4.88 -10.88 -10.89
N LEU A 180 4.07 -10.11 -11.66
CA LEU A 180 2.63 -9.98 -11.41
C LEU A 180 1.90 -11.32 -11.48
N LYS A 181 2.22 -12.18 -12.46
CA LYS A 181 1.59 -13.50 -12.57
C LYS A 181 1.77 -14.36 -11.32
N TYR A 182 2.94 -14.27 -10.68
CA TYR A 182 3.20 -14.98 -9.42
C TYR A 182 2.45 -14.37 -8.26
N ILE A 183 2.38 -13.02 -8.18
CA ILE A 183 1.58 -12.31 -7.16
C ILE A 183 0.11 -12.71 -7.28
N VAL A 184 -0.46 -12.75 -8.50
CA VAL A 184 -1.84 -13.18 -8.75
C VAL A 184 -2.05 -14.63 -8.31
N SER A 185 -1.13 -15.53 -8.70
CA SER A 185 -1.18 -16.94 -8.31
C SER A 185 -1.11 -17.12 -6.79
N LEU A 186 -0.23 -16.36 -6.11
CA LEU A 186 -0.09 -16.39 -4.66
C LEU A 186 -1.35 -15.82 -3.96
N ILE A 187 -1.89 -14.70 -4.42
CA ILE A 187 -3.16 -14.17 -3.89
C ILE A 187 -4.25 -15.23 -4.00
N HIS A 188 -4.31 -15.98 -5.09
CA HIS A 188 -5.33 -17.00 -5.30
C HIS A 188 -5.12 -18.26 -4.45
N ASN A 189 -3.88 -18.75 -4.32
CA ASN A 189 -3.60 -20.12 -3.87
C ASN A 189 -2.79 -20.23 -2.57
N CYS A 190 -2.16 -19.14 -2.06
CA CYS A 190 -1.28 -19.25 -0.90
C CYS A 190 -2.05 -19.62 0.38
N ASP A 191 -1.34 -20.19 1.34
CA ASP A 191 -1.83 -20.39 2.69
C ASP A 191 -2.17 -19.05 3.36
N ASP A 192 -3.19 -19.05 4.24
CA ASP A 192 -3.62 -17.83 4.95
C ASP A 192 -2.54 -17.26 5.87
N THR A 193 -1.56 -18.08 6.30
CA THR A 193 -0.44 -17.62 7.14
C THR A 193 0.50 -16.68 6.42
N ILE A 194 0.72 -16.84 5.10
CA ILE A 194 1.57 -15.97 4.31
C ILE A 194 0.78 -14.91 3.51
N LEU A 195 -0.55 -15.01 3.50
CA LEU A 195 -1.41 -14.05 2.81
C LEU A 195 -1.14 -12.59 3.22
N PRO A 196 -0.87 -12.24 4.50
CA PRO A 196 -0.50 -10.88 4.87
C PRO A 196 0.72 -10.34 4.13
N SER A 197 1.75 -11.19 3.99
CA SER A 197 3.00 -10.83 3.30
C SER A 197 2.79 -10.67 1.78
N VAL A 198 1.98 -11.54 1.18
CA VAL A 198 1.59 -11.43 -0.23
C VAL A 198 0.75 -10.17 -0.46
N ALA A 199 -0.21 -9.89 0.42
CA ALA A 199 -1.06 -8.71 0.35
C ALA A 199 -0.25 -7.41 0.50
N TYR A 200 0.74 -7.38 1.40
CA TYR A 200 1.70 -6.28 1.53
C TYR A 200 2.37 -5.96 0.19
N THR A 201 2.94 -6.97 -0.45
CA THR A 201 3.63 -6.79 -1.73
C THR A 201 2.68 -6.41 -2.86
N ALA A 202 1.52 -7.08 -2.95
CA ALA A 202 0.49 -6.77 -3.95
C ALA A 202 -0.04 -5.34 -3.81
N MET A 203 -0.28 -4.88 -2.58
CA MET A 203 -0.73 -3.52 -2.30
C MET A 203 0.31 -2.48 -2.78
N HIS A 204 1.60 -2.67 -2.44
CA HIS A 204 2.66 -1.78 -2.93
C HIS A 204 2.84 -1.86 -4.44
N TYR A 205 2.67 -3.05 -5.03
CA TYR A 205 2.73 -3.26 -6.47
C TYR A 205 1.67 -2.45 -7.21
N VAL A 206 0.41 -2.56 -6.79
CA VAL A 206 -0.71 -1.79 -7.36
C VAL A 206 -0.52 -0.29 -7.13
N HIS A 207 -0.11 0.11 -5.91
CA HIS A 207 0.10 1.52 -5.57
C HIS A 207 1.17 2.19 -6.44
N THR A 208 2.31 1.53 -6.61
CA THR A 208 3.44 2.07 -7.38
C THR A 208 3.19 1.96 -8.88
N GLY A 209 2.63 0.82 -9.33
CA GLY A 209 2.41 0.51 -10.73
C GLY A 209 1.08 0.98 -11.31
N PHE A 210 0.28 1.75 -10.58
CA PHE A 210 -1.09 2.14 -10.90
C PHE A 210 -1.31 2.61 -12.35
N LYS A 211 -0.32 3.27 -12.96
CA LYS A 211 -0.39 3.80 -14.33
C LYS A 211 0.25 2.88 -15.37
N CYS A 212 0.93 1.83 -14.93
CA CYS A 212 1.76 0.97 -15.80
C CYS A 212 1.17 -0.43 -15.95
N ILE A 213 0.33 -0.87 -15.00
CA ILE A 213 -0.34 -2.18 -15.04
C ILE A 213 -1.51 -2.07 -16.00
N GLU A 214 -1.64 -3.03 -16.90
CA GLU A 214 -2.74 -3.06 -17.87
C GLU A 214 -4.08 -3.44 -17.22
N GLU A 215 -5.20 -3.03 -17.85
CA GLU A 215 -6.55 -3.25 -17.29
C GLU A 215 -6.90 -4.73 -17.13
N ASN A 216 -6.46 -5.59 -18.05
CA ASN A 216 -6.64 -7.04 -17.96
C ASN A 216 -5.89 -7.64 -16.77
N GLU A 217 -4.63 -7.24 -16.56
CA GLU A 217 -3.80 -7.66 -15.42
C GLU A 217 -4.38 -7.20 -14.09
N MET A 218 -4.86 -5.94 -14.05
CA MET A 218 -5.51 -5.38 -12.87
C MET A 218 -6.81 -6.14 -12.55
N THR A 219 -7.59 -6.49 -13.57
CA THR A 219 -8.84 -7.26 -13.44
C THR A 219 -8.56 -8.68 -12.96
N GLU A 220 -7.48 -9.32 -13.44
CA GLU A 220 -7.07 -10.66 -13.01
C GLU A 220 -6.69 -10.65 -11.53
N LEU A 221 -5.92 -9.67 -11.08
CA LEU A 221 -5.57 -9.51 -9.67
C LEU A 221 -6.81 -9.24 -8.80
N ALA A 222 -7.75 -8.40 -9.27
CA ALA A 222 -8.99 -8.12 -8.57
C ALA A 222 -9.87 -9.37 -8.43
N ASN A 223 -9.98 -10.18 -9.48
CA ASN A 223 -10.69 -11.47 -9.44
C ASN A 223 -10.05 -12.45 -8.45
N ALA A 224 -8.72 -12.55 -8.44
CA ALA A 224 -8.01 -13.38 -7.50
C ALA A 224 -8.26 -12.94 -6.05
N ALA A 225 -8.15 -11.64 -5.78
CA ALA A 225 -8.39 -11.08 -4.44
C ALA A 225 -9.85 -11.23 -3.98
N ALA A 226 -10.82 -10.99 -4.88
CA ALA A 226 -12.24 -11.06 -4.54
C ALA A 226 -12.73 -12.49 -4.20
N ARG A 227 -12.00 -13.53 -4.62
CA ARG A 227 -12.33 -14.93 -4.31
C ARG A 227 -11.80 -15.42 -2.97
N ARG A 228 -10.90 -14.65 -2.34
CA ARG A 228 -10.37 -14.99 -1.01
C ARG A 228 -11.37 -14.69 0.08
N ASN A 229 -11.28 -15.45 1.17
CA ASN A 229 -12.00 -15.13 2.39
C ASN A 229 -11.49 -13.79 2.94
N LEU A 230 -12.39 -12.83 3.09
CA LEU A 230 -12.07 -11.50 3.57
C LEU A 230 -11.77 -11.52 5.07
N SER A 231 -10.54 -11.22 5.45
CA SER A 231 -10.15 -11.02 6.84
C SER A 231 -9.84 -9.55 7.09
N PHE A 232 -10.58 -8.92 8.00
CA PHE A 232 -10.36 -7.53 8.40
C PHE A 232 -9.20 -7.37 9.41
N GLU A 233 -8.57 -8.45 9.82
CA GLU A 233 -7.35 -8.44 10.62
C GLU A 233 -6.11 -8.12 9.78
N ASN A 234 -6.19 -8.34 8.46
CA ASN A 234 -5.13 -8.04 7.51
C ASN A 234 -5.36 -6.70 6.81
N PRO A 235 -4.81 -5.60 7.31
CA PRO A 235 -5.02 -4.27 6.74
C PRO A 235 -4.46 -4.15 5.33
N TYR A 236 -3.37 -4.82 4.98
CA TYR A 236 -2.80 -4.77 3.63
C TYR A 236 -3.75 -5.35 2.59
N PHE A 237 -4.46 -6.42 2.94
CA PHE A 237 -5.41 -7.04 2.03
C PHE A 237 -6.63 -6.13 1.77
N ILE A 238 -7.17 -5.50 2.81
CA ILE A 238 -8.27 -4.54 2.66
C ILE A 238 -7.83 -3.31 1.84
N TRP A 239 -6.60 -2.82 2.07
CA TRP A 239 -6.06 -1.72 1.28
C TRP A 239 -5.76 -2.10 -0.17
N LEU A 240 -5.36 -3.35 -0.44
CA LEU A 240 -5.26 -3.87 -1.81
C LEU A 240 -6.62 -3.76 -2.52
N LEU A 241 -7.70 -4.23 -1.88
CA LEU A 241 -9.05 -4.10 -2.44
C LEU A 241 -9.47 -2.64 -2.63
N ALA A 242 -9.11 -1.75 -1.69
CA ALA A 242 -9.37 -0.32 -1.81
C ALA A 242 -8.65 0.34 -2.98
N LEU A 243 -7.40 -0.06 -3.28
CA LEU A 243 -6.66 0.40 -4.45
C LEU A 243 -7.27 -0.15 -5.75
N LEU A 244 -7.61 -1.43 -5.78
CA LEU A 244 -8.25 -2.07 -6.93
C LEU A 244 -9.63 -1.45 -7.22
N SER A 245 -10.42 -1.13 -6.19
CA SER A 245 -11.71 -0.48 -6.34
C SER A 245 -11.65 0.90 -7.00
N SER A 246 -10.50 1.57 -6.97
CA SER A 246 -10.31 2.85 -7.67
C SER A 246 -10.16 2.70 -9.19
N GLN A 247 -10.00 1.47 -9.69
CA GLN A 247 -9.95 1.14 -11.11
C GLN A 247 -11.34 0.67 -11.58
N LYS A 248 -11.91 1.36 -12.57
CA LYS A 248 -13.24 1.03 -13.10
C LYS A 248 -13.34 -0.42 -13.60
N CYS A 249 -12.28 -0.92 -14.24
CA CYS A 249 -12.22 -2.30 -14.75
C CYS A 249 -12.33 -3.36 -13.65
N CYS A 250 -11.98 -3.03 -12.39
CA CYS A 250 -12.00 -3.97 -11.27
C CYS A 250 -13.34 -4.00 -10.50
N ASN A 251 -14.21 -2.99 -10.66
CA ASN A 251 -15.34 -2.81 -9.76
C ASN A 251 -16.34 -3.97 -9.79
N THR A 252 -16.63 -4.53 -10.95
CA THR A 252 -17.54 -5.69 -11.09
C THR A 252 -16.99 -6.94 -10.41
N CYS A 253 -15.66 -7.10 -10.38
CA CYS A 253 -15.00 -8.21 -9.68
C CYS A 253 -15.19 -8.13 -8.16
N LEU A 254 -15.40 -6.90 -7.62
CA LEU A 254 -15.47 -6.64 -6.17
C LEU A 254 -16.92 -6.61 -5.63
N TYR A 255 -17.93 -6.87 -6.46
CA TYR A 255 -19.32 -6.83 -6.02
C TYR A 255 -19.64 -7.81 -4.88
N ASN A 256 -19.03 -8.98 -4.89
CA ASN A 256 -19.22 -10.01 -3.87
C ASN A 256 -18.64 -9.66 -2.50
N VAL A 257 -17.68 -8.70 -2.43
CA VAL A 257 -17.11 -8.28 -1.13
C VAL A 257 -17.94 -7.19 -0.46
N VAL A 258 -18.84 -6.51 -1.20
CA VAL A 258 -19.65 -5.41 -0.66
C VAL A 258 -20.49 -5.84 0.55
N PRO A 259 -21.24 -6.97 0.54
CA PRO A 259 -21.98 -7.41 1.71
C PRO A 259 -21.13 -7.61 2.96
N LEU A 260 -19.94 -8.20 2.80
CA LEU A 260 -19.03 -8.45 3.92
C LEU A 260 -18.48 -7.14 4.52
N ILE A 261 -18.20 -6.16 3.66
CA ILE A 261 -17.74 -4.83 4.06
C ILE A 261 -18.85 -4.08 4.80
N VAL A 262 -20.07 -4.15 4.30
CA VAL A 262 -21.24 -3.52 4.93
C VAL A 262 -21.45 -4.13 6.33
N ASP A 263 -21.48 -5.46 6.45
CA ASP A 263 -21.62 -6.13 7.73
C ASP A 263 -20.50 -5.75 8.71
N TYR A 264 -19.25 -5.66 8.23
CA TYR A 264 -18.12 -5.23 9.06
C TYR A 264 -18.28 -3.80 9.59
N LEU A 265 -18.67 -2.85 8.73
CA LEU A 265 -18.86 -1.45 9.11
C LEU A 265 -19.97 -1.27 10.14
N TYR A 266 -21.10 -1.98 10.01
CA TYR A 266 -22.17 -1.91 11.00
C TYR A 266 -21.75 -2.42 12.37
N GLN A 267 -20.88 -3.42 12.42
CA GLN A 267 -20.40 -4.05 13.66
C GLN A 267 -19.20 -3.35 14.30
N ASN A 268 -18.35 -2.65 13.49
CA ASN A 268 -17.02 -2.19 13.91
C ASN A 268 -16.79 -0.71 13.57
N THR A 269 -17.49 0.20 14.24
CA THR A 269 -17.33 1.66 13.97
C THR A 269 -16.27 2.36 14.83
N THR A 270 -15.69 1.69 15.82
CA THR A 270 -14.81 2.32 16.83
C THR A 270 -13.39 1.74 16.87
N ASN A 271 -13.17 0.60 16.25
CA ASN A 271 -11.90 -0.10 16.24
C ASN A 271 -11.34 -0.21 14.82
N ASN A 272 -10.03 -0.27 14.68
CA ASN A 272 -9.34 -0.47 13.40
C ASN A 272 -9.70 0.57 12.33
N PHE A 273 -9.40 1.85 12.60
CA PHE A 273 -9.68 2.98 11.69
C PHE A 273 -9.02 2.86 10.32
N ILE A 274 -7.93 2.08 10.21
CA ILE A 274 -7.26 1.78 8.95
C ILE A 274 -8.19 0.97 8.04
N CYS A 275 -8.77 -0.12 8.56
CA CYS A 275 -9.71 -0.94 7.82
C CYS A 275 -11.02 -0.20 7.53
N ILE A 276 -11.54 0.57 8.48
CA ILE A 276 -12.76 1.38 8.29
C ILE A 276 -12.56 2.34 7.11
N THR A 277 -11.43 3.04 7.05
CA THR A 277 -11.12 3.96 5.94
C THR A 277 -11.13 3.24 4.60
N ALA A 278 -10.45 2.10 4.51
CA ALA A 278 -10.40 1.30 3.29
C ALA A 278 -11.79 0.77 2.90
N CYS A 279 -12.56 0.27 3.85
CA CYS A 279 -13.93 -0.21 3.64
C CYS A 279 -14.84 0.88 3.07
N VAL A 280 -14.85 2.07 3.66
CA VAL A 280 -15.66 3.20 3.17
C VAL A 280 -15.23 3.59 1.76
N ARG A 281 -13.91 3.60 1.46
CA ARG A 281 -13.39 3.87 0.12
C ARG A 281 -13.85 2.83 -0.90
N ILE A 282 -13.79 1.52 -0.56
CA ILE A 282 -14.28 0.46 -1.45
C ILE A 282 -15.75 0.68 -1.77
N LEU A 283 -16.59 0.92 -0.76
CA LEU A 283 -18.02 1.19 -0.98
C LEU A 283 -18.23 2.42 -1.86
N ALA A 284 -17.53 3.52 -1.61
CA ALA A 284 -17.65 4.74 -2.39
C ALA A 284 -17.31 4.52 -3.86
N ASN A 285 -16.27 3.71 -4.16
CA ASN A 285 -15.83 3.45 -5.51
C ASN A 285 -16.69 2.41 -6.24
N VAL A 286 -17.06 1.32 -5.56
CA VAL A 286 -17.79 0.20 -6.18
C VAL A 286 -19.25 0.55 -6.39
N LEU A 287 -19.92 1.15 -5.39
CA LEU A 287 -21.35 1.42 -5.45
C LEU A 287 -21.70 2.46 -6.52
N VAL A 288 -20.84 3.43 -6.83
CA VAL A 288 -21.07 4.41 -7.89
C VAL A 288 -21.08 3.80 -9.29
N GLN A 289 -20.42 2.66 -9.49
CA GLN A 289 -20.37 1.96 -10.79
C GLN A 289 -21.50 0.93 -10.96
N GLU A 290 -22.17 0.57 -9.89
CA GLU A 290 -23.30 -0.38 -9.89
C GLU A 290 -24.60 0.37 -10.21
N ARG A 291 -25.03 0.32 -11.48
CA ARG A 291 -26.14 1.13 -12.01
C ARG A 291 -27.53 0.69 -11.54
N SER A 292 -27.69 -0.59 -11.23
CA SER A 292 -29.00 -1.14 -10.84
C SER A 292 -29.47 -0.67 -9.46
N GLY A 293 -28.57 -0.27 -8.60
CA GLY A 293 -28.81 0.08 -7.20
C GLY A 293 -29.04 -1.14 -6.28
N GLN A 294 -28.87 -2.36 -6.77
CA GLN A 294 -29.10 -3.56 -5.94
C GLN A 294 -28.07 -3.72 -4.83
N LEU A 295 -26.77 -3.46 -5.13
CA LEU A 295 -25.74 -3.47 -4.10
C LEU A 295 -25.89 -2.29 -3.13
N VAL A 296 -26.35 -1.15 -3.63
CA VAL A 296 -26.64 0.00 -2.77
C VAL A 296 -27.79 -0.30 -1.82
N LYS A 297 -28.82 -1.01 -2.28
CA LYS A 297 -29.93 -1.47 -1.39
C LYS A 297 -29.41 -2.30 -0.23
N TYR A 298 -28.35 -3.10 -0.44
CA TYR A 298 -27.74 -3.86 0.66
C TYR A 298 -27.16 -2.94 1.76
N LEU A 299 -26.60 -1.79 1.39
CA LEU A 299 -26.13 -0.77 2.33
C LEU A 299 -27.28 0.01 2.97
N LEU A 300 -28.31 0.39 2.17
CA LEU A 300 -29.43 1.22 2.62
C LEU A 300 -30.33 0.47 3.58
N GLU A 301 -30.77 -0.72 3.17
CA GLU A 301 -31.70 -1.55 3.90
C GLU A 301 -31.57 -3.01 3.47
N ASN A 302 -31.43 -3.93 4.42
CA ASN A 302 -31.40 -5.37 4.18
C ASN A 302 -32.08 -6.11 5.35
N GLN A 303 -32.05 -7.45 5.34
CA GLN A 303 -32.67 -8.26 6.39
C GLN A 303 -32.12 -8.03 7.80
N LYS A 304 -30.86 -7.51 7.92
CA LYS A 304 -30.18 -7.28 9.20
C LYS A 304 -30.25 -5.82 9.65
N TYR A 305 -30.27 -4.87 8.71
CA TYR A 305 -30.08 -3.45 8.99
C TYR A 305 -31.18 -2.63 8.32
N ALA A 306 -31.77 -1.72 9.09
CA ALA A 306 -32.75 -0.75 8.60
C ALA A 306 -32.08 0.56 8.16
N LEU A 307 -32.84 1.40 7.46
CA LEU A 307 -32.37 2.71 7.01
C LEU A 307 -31.91 3.62 8.18
N SER A 308 -32.50 3.47 9.38
CA SER A 308 -32.09 4.15 10.61
C SER A 308 -30.70 3.73 11.09
N ASP A 309 -30.29 2.50 10.81
CA ASP A 309 -28.98 2.01 11.17
C ASP A 309 -27.92 2.63 10.28
N LEU A 310 -28.21 2.82 8.98
CA LEU A 310 -27.34 3.57 8.06
C LEU A 310 -27.15 5.02 8.50
N GLU A 311 -28.23 5.69 8.92
CA GLU A 311 -28.17 7.06 9.47
C GLU A 311 -27.21 7.10 10.68
N THR A 312 -27.33 6.14 11.58
CA THR A 312 -26.46 6.01 12.76
C THR A 312 -25.01 5.74 12.36
N LEU A 313 -24.77 4.82 11.43
CA LEU A 313 -23.44 4.50 10.91
C LEU A 313 -22.78 5.74 10.28
N ILE A 314 -23.46 6.42 9.38
CA ILE A 314 -22.91 7.60 8.71
C ILE A 314 -22.63 8.72 9.72
N ASN A 315 -23.52 8.99 10.68
CA ASN A 315 -23.28 9.99 11.72
C ASN A 315 -22.04 9.65 12.57
N LYS A 316 -21.83 8.37 12.92
CA LYS A 316 -20.60 7.92 13.61
C LYS A 316 -19.33 8.17 12.78
N LEU A 317 -19.36 7.85 11.49
CA LEU A 317 -18.22 8.07 10.59
C LEU A 317 -17.94 9.56 10.37
N LEU A 318 -18.96 10.41 10.25
CA LEU A 318 -18.83 11.86 10.09
C LEU A 318 -18.35 12.55 11.38
N SER A 319 -18.69 12.02 12.56
CA SER A 319 -18.21 12.54 13.86
C SER A 319 -16.82 12.01 14.25
N CYS A 320 -16.24 11.09 13.49
CA CYS A 320 -14.93 10.50 13.77
C CYS A 320 -13.84 11.59 13.83
N GLN A 321 -12.91 11.47 14.79
CA GLN A 321 -11.80 12.41 14.92
C GLN A 321 -10.85 12.39 13.71
N TYR A 322 -10.75 11.27 12.99
CA TYR A 322 -9.86 11.10 11.85
C TYR A 322 -10.45 11.71 10.57
N ILE A 323 -9.79 12.73 10.04
CA ILE A 323 -10.27 13.49 8.88
C ILE A 323 -10.39 12.64 7.62
N HIS A 324 -9.52 11.67 7.42
CA HIS A 324 -9.56 10.78 6.26
C HIS A 324 -10.85 9.93 6.25
N ILE A 325 -11.35 9.47 7.40
CA ILE A 325 -12.63 8.75 7.49
C ILE A 325 -13.78 9.69 7.09
N ARG A 326 -13.77 10.93 7.60
CA ARG A 326 -14.79 11.92 7.21
C ARG A 326 -14.75 12.22 5.71
N LYS A 327 -13.55 12.38 5.12
CA LYS A 327 -13.38 12.60 3.67
C LYS A 327 -13.95 11.44 2.84
N GLU A 328 -13.61 10.19 3.18
CA GLU A 328 -14.13 9.02 2.47
C GLU A 328 -15.66 8.88 2.64
N THR A 329 -16.17 9.19 3.84
CA THR A 329 -17.62 9.17 4.09
C THR A 329 -18.36 10.24 3.29
N LEU A 330 -17.82 11.46 3.21
CA LEU A 330 -18.38 12.52 2.37
C LEU A 330 -18.35 12.13 0.88
N TRP A 331 -17.29 11.45 0.45
CA TRP A 331 -17.19 10.93 -0.91
C TRP A 331 -18.25 9.86 -1.18
N LEU A 332 -18.45 8.92 -0.25
CA LEU A 332 -19.51 7.92 -0.34
C LEU A 332 -20.89 8.58 -0.44
N ILE A 333 -21.22 9.53 0.44
CA ILE A 333 -22.49 10.25 0.42
C ILE A 333 -22.69 10.97 -0.93
N GLY A 334 -21.67 11.68 -1.41
CA GLY A 334 -21.72 12.39 -2.69
C GLY A 334 -21.98 11.44 -3.87
N ASN A 335 -21.36 10.29 -3.89
CA ASN A 335 -21.57 9.27 -4.91
C ASN A 335 -22.99 8.69 -4.85
N LEU A 336 -23.50 8.41 -3.66
CA LEU A 336 -24.85 7.91 -3.49
C LEU A 336 -25.92 8.95 -3.89
N CYS A 337 -25.71 10.23 -3.60
CA CYS A 337 -26.59 11.32 -4.04
C CYS A 337 -26.66 11.45 -5.57
N ASN A 338 -25.56 11.14 -6.26
CA ASN A 338 -25.45 11.20 -7.72
C ASN A 338 -25.65 9.85 -8.41
N HIS A 339 -26.07 8.82 -7.68
CA HIS A 339 -26.28 7.48 -8.23
C HIS A 339 -27.27 7.48 -9.39
N GLU A 340 -27.11 6.59 -10.39
CA GLU A 340 -28.00 6.53 -11.55
C GLU A 340 -29.43 6.10 -11.17
N SER A 341 -29.60 5.19 -10.21
CA SER A 341 -30.92 4.72 -9.74
C SER A 341 -31.71 5.81 -9.00
N PRO A 342 -32.92 6.15 -9.45
CA PRO A 342 -33.80 7.11 -8.76
C PRO A 342 -34.14 6.70 -7.32
N ASP A 343 -34.36 5.39 -7.09
CA ASP A 343 -34.74 4.87 -5.77
C ASP A 343 -33.60 5.11 -4.75
N VAL A 344 -32.35 4.93 -5.17
CA VAL A 344 -31.16 5.21 -4.33
C VAL A 344 -31.11 6.70 -3.99
N LYS A 345 -31.30 7.58 -4.99
CA LYS A 345 -31.31 9.04 -4.77
C LYS A 345 -32.36 9.45 -3.75
N ILE A 346 -33.60 8.96 -3.91
CA ILE A 346 -34.72 9.28 -3.01
C ILE A 346 -34.39 8.81 -1.57
N ALA A 347 -33.94 7.59 -1.42
CA ALA A 347 -33.58 7.05 -0.11
C ALA A 347 -32.48 7.86 0.59
N VAL A 348 -31.41 8.21 -0.16
CA VAL A 348 -30.27 8.98 0.38
C VAL A 348 -30.69 10.42 0.68
N GLN A 349 -31.49 11.08 -0.19
CA GLN A 349 -32.01 12.42 0.07
C GLN A 349 -32.86 12.46 1.34
N GLY A 350 -33.60 11.38 1.64
CA GLY A 350 -34.39 11.25 2.87
C GLY A 350 -33.53 11.17 4.14
N ILE A 351 -32.27 10.69 4.04
CA ILE A 351 -31.36 10.58 5.18
C ILE A 351 -30.59 11.89 5.43
N ILE A 352 -30.22 12.63 4.39
CA ILE A 352 -29.35 13.82 4.49
C ILE A 352 -29.79 14.82 5.58
N PRO A 353 -31.09 15.19 5.71
CA PRO A 353 -31.54 16.13 6.76
C PRO A 353 -31.28 15.62 8.19
N ARG A 354 -31.14 14.32 8.37
CA ARG A 354 -30.91 13.65 9.68
C ARG A 354 -29.43 13.46 10.02
N LEU A 355 -28.53 13.80 9.09
CA LEU A 355 -27.08 13.68 9.30
C LEU A 355 -26.56 14.88 10.10
N SER A 356 -26.64 14.79 11.43
CA SER A 356 -26.31 15.85 12.38
C SER A 356 -24.88 16.39 12.21
N PHE A 357 -23.92 15.55 11.81
CA PHE A 357 -22.50 15.91 11.68
C PHE A 357 -22.08 16.31 10.26
N LEU A 358 -22.98 16.27 9.27
CA LEU A 358 -22.64 16.50 7.86
C LEU A 358 -22.04 17.89 7.64
N LYS A 359 -22.70 18.96 8.13
CA LYS A 359 -22.21 20.33 7.99
C LYS A 359 -20.84 20.53 8.62
N GLN A 360 -20.65 20.01 9.83
CA GLN A 360 -19.38 20.10 10.55
C GLN A 360 -18.27 19.33 9.81
N ALA A 361 -18.55 18.13 9.29
CA ALA A 361 -17.61 17.34 8.52
C ALA A 361 -17.18 18.07 7.24
N ILE A 362 -18.10 18.67 6.49
CA ILE A 362 -17.81 19.48 5.31
C ILE A 362 -16.88 20.64 5.69
N LEU A 363 -17.24 21.45 6.67
CA LEU A 363 -16.44 22.61 7.10
C LEU A 363 -15.02 22.20 7.53
N SER A 364 -14.88 21.16 8.35
CA SER A 364 -13.59 20.69 8.85
C SER A 364 -12.70 20.10 7.75
N THR A 365 -13.28 19.56 6.68
CA THR A 365 -12.51 19.02 5.55
C THR A 365 -12.12 20.07 4.53
N THR A 366 -12.88 21.16 4.40
CA THR A 366 -12.58 22.27 3.47
C THR A 366 -11.59 23.28 4.05
N GLN A 367 -11.61 23.52 5.35
CA GLN A 367 -10.67 24.45 6.00
C GLN A 367 -9.20 24.02 5.91
N GLN A 368 -8.91 22.72 5.83
CA GLN A 368 -7.54 22.21 5.63
C GLN A 368 -6.97 22.49 4.23
N TYR A 369 -7.79 22.82 3.24
CA TYR A 369 -7.28 23.28 1.95
C TYR A 369 -6.79 24.74 1.97
N GLN A 370 -7.17 25.51 3.01
CA GLN A 370 -6.76 26.91 3.16
C GLN A 370 -5.47 27.07 4.00
N TYR A 371 -5.15 26.09 4.85
CA TYR A 371 -3.93 26.05 5.66
C TYR A 371 -3.38 24.63 5.67
N PRO A 372 -2.19 24.36 5.11
CA PRO A 372 -1.54 23.05 5.28
C PRO A 372 -1.12 22.89 6.75
N SER A 373 -1.93 22.22 7.53
CA SER A 373 -1.56 21.85 8.90
C SER A 373 -0.57 20.68 8.87
N HIS A 374 0.44 20.75 9.75
CA HIS A 374 1.52 19.77 9.92
C HIS A 374 1.07 18.35 10.35
N ASP A 375 -0.23 18.06 10.41
CA ASP A 375 -0.79 16.84 11.03
C ASP A 375 -1.25 15.73 10.08
N GLU A 376 -0.97 15.82 8.76
CA GLU A 376 -1.23 14.69 7.84
C GLU A 376 -0.24 13.50 8.03
N SER A 377 0.63 13.55 9.06
CA SER A 377 1.61 12.50 9.35
C SER A 377 1.01 11.18 9.89
N ASN A 378 -0.30 11.12 10.14
CA ASN A 378 -0.96 9.96 10.76
C ASN A 378 -1.80 9.09 9.80
N LEU A 379 -1.71 9.28 8.48
CA LEU A 379 -2.14 8.27 7.54
C LEU A 379 -1.05 7.17 7.47
N ASN A 380 -0.98 6.36 8.50
CA ASN A 380 -0.37 5.05 8.40
C ASN A 380 -1.24 4.23 7.45
N ILE A 381 -0.94 4.31 6.14
CA ILE A 381 -1.18 3.18 5.25
C ILE A 381 -0.29 2.08 5.82
N PRO A 382 -0.84 0.90 6.15
CA PRO A 382 -0.06 -0.16 6.78
C PRO A 382 1.15 -0.54 5.95
#